data_8bdbdecfd9b6863d533dd756288c5dc8
#
_entry.id   8bdbdecfd9b6863d533dd756288c5dc8
#
_cell.length_a   1.000
_cell.length_b   1.000
_cell.length_c   1.000
_cell.angle_alpha   90.00
_cell.angle_beta   90.00
_cell.angle_gamma   90.00
#
_symmetry.space_group_name_H-M   'P 1'
#
loop_
_entity.id
_entity.type
_entity.pdbx_description
1 polymer ?
#
loop_
_entity_poly.entity_id
_entity_poly.type
_entity_poly.pdbx_seq_one_letter_code
_entity_poly.pdbx_strand_id
1 'polypeptide(L)'
;MNVYEIGSLSEKLSTNVYPGRGIVLGVTPDGKNAVAAYFIMGRSVNSRNRVFVQEPDGIRTEAFDPSLMKDPHLIIYHPVREAGCGLIVTNGDQTDTIWQYLAKGESWEAALRTRCFEDDGPNWTPRISGLLAGDGSYKMSILKAADAEGSACARFFYEYPGLPGLGHFIHTYVCDGNPVIPTFQGEPERVAMDNDIEAFTAMLWKNLNEDNKISLFVRYTDLTTGAVEQRIINKHQ
;
A
#
# COMPACT_ATOMS: atom_id res chain seq x y z
N MET A 1 -1.87 22.42 18.29
CA MET A 1 -1.83 21.29 17.31
C MET A 1 -2.84 20.24 17.78
N ASN A 2 -3.79 19.86 16.94
CA ASN A 2 -4.73 18.79 17.23
C ASN A 2 -4.15 17.46 16.70
N VAL A 3 -3.65 16.60 17.59
CA VAL A 3 -3.04 15.30 17.21
C VAL A 3 -4.04 14.29 16.68
N TYR A 4 -5.34 14.54 16.84
CA TYR A 4 -6.43 13.69 16.34
C TYR A 4 -7.05 14.22 15.04
N GLU A 5 -6.48 15.27 14.45
CA GLU A 5 -6.94 15.83 13.19
C GLU A 5 -6.91 14.79 12.08
N ILE A 6 -8.01 14.69 11.34
CA ILE A 6 -8.14 13.82 10.18
C ILE A 6 -7.82 14.66 8.94
N GLY A 7 -6.71 14.34 8.29
CA GLY A 7 -6.22 15.09 7.15
C GLY A 7 -6.94 14.74 5.84
N SER A 8 -6.80 15.62 4.87
CA SER A 8 -7.28 15.40 3.51
C SER A 8 -6.28 14.53 2.72
N LEU A 9 -6.71 13.34 2.31
CA LEU A 9 -5.88 12.46 1.48
C LEU A 9 -5.60 13.08 0.10
N SER A 10 -6.56 13.82 -0.48
CA SER A 10 -6.36 14.54 -1.74
C SER A 10 -5.26 15.60 -1.65
N GLU A 11 -5.21 16.36 -0.55
CA GLU A 11 -4.16 17.34 -0.32
C GLU A 11 -2.78 16.68 -0.16
N LYS A 12 -2.71 15.61 0.65
CA LYS A 12 -1.45 14.86 0.85
C LYS A 12 -0.88 14.30 -0.46
N LEU A 13 -1.74 13.78 -1.34
CA LEU A 13 -1.32 13.26 -2.64
C LEU A 13 -0.96 14.35 -3.63
N SER A 14 -1.73 15.44 -3.70
CA SER A 14 -1.47 16.54 -4.65
C SER A 14 -0.22 17.36 -4.30
N THR A 15 0.16 17.42 -3.03
CA THR A 15 1.35 18.14 -2.57
C THR A 15 2.61 17.27 -2.54
N ASN A 16 2.49 15.94 -2.63
CA ASN A 16 3.62 15.02 -2.71
C ASN A 16 3.78 14.45 -4.12
N VAL A 17 4.74 14.94 -4.86
CA VAL A 17 5.00 14.51 -6.26
C VAL A 17 5.35 13.03 -6.37
N TYR A 18 5.95 12.43 -5.32
CA TYR A 18 6.40 11.05 -5.35
C TYR A 18 6.32 10.34 -4.00
N PRO A 19 5.13 9.98 -3.51
CA PRO A 19 4.99 9.10 -2.35
C PRO A 19 5.45 7.64 -2.64
N GLY A 20 5.71 7.30 -3.89
CA GLY A 20 6.19 5.99 -4.32
C GLY A 20 5.10 4.94 -4.38
N ARG A 21 4.96 4.12 -3.35
CA ARG A 21 3.84 3.19 -3.14
C ARG A 21 3.07 3.65 -1.91
N GLY A 22 1.76 3.54 -1.95
CA GLY A 22 0.92 3.95 -0.82
C GLY A 22 -0.17 2.95 -0.52
N ILE A 23 -0.42 2.73 0.77
CA ILE A 23 -1.50 1.90 1.30
C ILE A 23 -2.40 2.80 2.14
N VAL A 24 -3.70 2.74 1.89
CA VAL A 24 -4.74 3.33 2.75
C VAL A 24 -5.63 2.21 3.26
N LEU A 25 -5.79 2.12 4.58
CA LEU A 25 -6.76 1.21 5.22
C LEU A 25 -7.66 2.03 6.14
N GLY A 26 -8.92 1.68 6.23
CA GLY A 26 -9.88 2.38 7.08
C GLY A 26 -11.29 1.81 6.99
N VAL A 27 -12.25 2.58 7.54
CA VAL A 27 -13.68 2.26 7.51
C VAL A 27 -14.46 3.47 6.99
N THR A 28 -15.47 3.22 6.16
CA THR A 28 -16.34 4.26 5.59
C THR A 28 -17.04 5.09 6.69
N PRO A 29 -17.40 6.37 6.42
CA PRO A 29 -18.09 7.22 7.39
C PRO A 29 -19.39 6.64 7.97
N ASP A 30 -20.14 5.87 7.16
CA ASP A 30 -21.36 5.19 7.60
C ASP A 30 -21.10 3.88 8.38
N GLY A 31 -19.83 3.49 8.53
CA GLY A 31 -19.41 2.30 9.25
C GLY A 31 -19.74 0.97 8.55
N LYS A 32 -20.14 0.98 7.27
CA LYS A 32 -20.58 -0.23 6.59
C LYS A 32 -19.49 -1.02 5.91
N ASN A 33 -18.46 -0.33 5.41
CA ASN A 33 -17.41 -0.98 4.62
C ASN A 33 -16.03 -0.80 5.24
N ALA A 34 -15.26 -1.88 5.28
CA ALA A 34 -13.82 -1.83 5.39
C ALA A 34 -13.22 -1.45 4.02
N VAL A 35 -12.25 -0.55 4.03
CA VAL A 35 -11.67 0.02 2.82
C VAL A 35 -10.18 -0.27 2.75
N ALA A 36 -9.73 -0.78 1.60
CA ALA A 36 -8.33 -0.90 1.25
C ALA A 36 -8.06 -0.19 -0.08
N ALA A 37 -7.03 0.65 -0.12
CA ALA A 37 -6.50 1.18 -1.37
C ALA A 37 -4.98 0.98 -1.44
N TYR A 38 -4.50 0.69 -2.64
CA TYR A 38 -3.09 0.55 -2.93
C TYR A 38 -2.76 1.17 -4.29
N PHE A 39 -1.73 1.99 -4.33
CA PHE A 39 -1.23 2.54 -5.58
C PHE A 39 0.27 2.35 -5.74
N ILE A 40 0.71 2.29 -7.00
CA ILE A 40 2.11 2.30 -7.38
C ILE A 40 2.44 3.49 -8.26
N MET A 41 3.62 4.05 -8.03
CA MET A 41 4.24 5.07 -8.85
C MET A 41 5.65 4.64 -9.25
N GLY A 42 6.21 5.25 -10.29
CA GLY A 42 7.55 4.95 -10.78
C GLY A 42 8.16 6.10 -11.56
N ARG A 43 9.50 6.23 -11.48
CA ARG A 43 10.27 7.25 -12.20
C ARG A 43 11.07 6.69 -13.37
N SER A 44 11.54 5.44 -13.27
CA SER A 44 12.31 4.78 -14.33
C SER A 44 11.40 4.10 -15.36
N VAL A 45 11.90 3.86 -16.56
CA VAL A 45 11.20 3.10 -17.61
C VAL A 45 10.76 1.73 -17.09
N ASN A 46 11.65 1.00 -16.40
CA ASN A 46 11.35 -0.31 -15.83
C ASN A 46 10.26 -0.24 -14.76
N SER A 47 10.32 0.74 -13.84
CA SER A 47 9.30 0.89 -12.79
C SER A 47 7.93 1.32 -13.33
N ARG A 48 7.89 2.05 -14.45
CA ARG A 48 6.64 2.47 -15.12
C ARG A 48 6.01 1.37 -15.98
N ASN A 49 6.76 0.34 -16.32
CA ASN A 49 6.32 -0.77 -17.17
C ASN A 49 5.53 -1.81 -16.35
N ARG A 50 4.48 -1.39 -15.65
CA ARG A 50 3.67 -2.27 -14.78
C ARG A 50 2.19 -1.98 -14.94
N VAL A 51 1.39 -3.04 -14.77
CA VAL A 51 -0.07 -3.00 -14.64
C VAL A 51 -0.51 -3.90 -13.48
N PHE A 52 -1.69 -3.64 -12.92
CA PHE A 52 -2.37 -4.56 -12.02
C PHE A 52 -3.28 -5.47 -12.83
N VAL A 53 -3.16 -6.76 -12.59
CA VAL A 53 -4.03 -7.79 -13.15
C VAL A 53 -4.79 -8.45 -12.00
N GLN A 54 -6.10 -8.60 -12.19
CA GLN A 54 -6.95 -9.26 -11.20
C GLN A 54 -6.68 -10.75 -11.17
N GLU A 55 -6.65 -11.31 -9.96
CA GLU A 55 -6.58 -12.74 -9.69
C GLU A 55 -7.74 -13.16 -8.76
N PRO A 56 -8.04 -14.46 -8.63
CA PRO A 56 -9.15 -14.92 -7.79
C PRO A 56 -9.06 -14.50 -6.32
N ASP A 57 -7.86 -14.41 -5.77
CA ASP A 57 -7.57 -14.07 -4.37
C ASP A 57 -6.92 -12.69 -4.19
N GLY A 58 -6.95 -11.83 -5.21
CA GLY A 58 -6.37 -10.50 -5.12
C GLY A 58 -5.97 -9.89 -6.45
N ILE A 59 -4.78 -9.29 -6.48
CA ILE A 59 -4.18 -8.74 -7.69
C ILE A 59 -2.70 -9.08 -7.77
N ARG A 60 -2.18 -9.16 -9.00
CA ARG A 60 -0.76 -9.31 -9.30
C ARG A 60 -0.27 -8.13 -10.14
N THR A 61 1.00 -7.77 -9.97
CA THR A 61 1.68 -6.87 -10.92
C THR A 61 2.18 -7.68 -12.12
N GLU A 62 2.03 -7.12 -13.32
CA GLU A 62 2.63 -7.65 -14.56
C GLU A 62 3.38 -6.55 -15.29
N ALA A 63 4.32 -6.94 -16.16
CA ALA A 63 4.90 -6.02 -17.10
C ALA A 63 3.86 -5.66 -18.18
N PHE A 64 3.68 -4.36 -18.45
CA PHE A 64 2.86 -3.91 -19.58
C PHE A 64 3.50 -4.34 -20.92
N ASP A 65 4.80 -4.12 -21.06
CA ASP A 65 5.61 -4.62 -22.18
C ASP A 65 6.69 -5.58 -21.66
N PRO A 66 6.52 -6.91 -21.86
CA PRO A 66 7.51 -7.89 -21.41
C PRO A 66 8.92 -7.69 -21.98
N SER A 67 9.04 -7.07 -23.16
CA SER A 67 10.35 -6.82 -23.81
C SER A 67 11.20 -5.78 -23.09
N LEU A 68 10.56 -4.91 -22.29
CA LEU A 68 11.21 -3.86 -21.50
C LEU A 68 11.51 -4.30 -20.07
N MET A 69 11.14 -5.52 -19.69
CA MET A 69 11.27 -5.98 -18.30
C MET A 69 12.74 -6.23 -17.93
N LYS A 70 13.16 -5.60 -16.82
CA LYS A 70 14.44 -5.84 -16.16
C LYS A 70 14.17 -6.19 -14.71
N ASP A 71 14.94 -7.11 -14.14
CA ASP A 71 14.87 -7.50 -12.74
C ASP A 71 13.42 -7.80 -12.25
N PRO A 72 12.78 -8.87 -12.76
CA PRO A 72 11.37 -9.18 -12.48
C PRO A 72 11.07 -9.32 -10.98
N HIS A 73 12.04 -9.70 -10.17
CA HIS A 73 11.87 -9.87 -8.71
C HIS A 73 11.48 -8.60 -7.97
N LEU A 74 11.81 -7.41 -8.51
CA LEU A 74 11.46 -6.12 -7.91
C LEU A 74 10.12 -5.56 -8.39
N ILE A 75 9.56 -6.12 -9.47
CA ILE A 75 8.38 -5.56 -10.12
C ILE A 75 7.20 -6.53 -10.24
N ILE A 76 7.43 -7.85 -10.20
CA ILE A 76 6.38 -8.87 -10.29
C ILE A 76 6.16 -9.48 -8.90
N TYR A 77 5.00 -9.21 -8.31
CA TYR A 77 4.58 -9.69 -6.99
C TYR A 77 3.05 -9.56 -6.86
N HIS A 78 2.49 -10.14 -5.79
CA HIS A 78 1.09 -9.94 -5.42
C HIS A 78 0.97 -8.76 -4.45
N PRO A 79 0.58 -7.56 -4.87
CA PRO A 79 0.42 -6.44 -3.93
C PRO A 79 -0.78 -6.62 -3.00
N VAL A 80 -1.81 -7.35 -3.43
CA VAL A 80 -2.99 -7.63 -2.63
C VAL A 80 -3.32 -9.11 -2.70
N ARG A 81 -3.57 -9.73 -1.54
CA ARG A 81 -3.94 -11.14 -1.47
C ARG A 81 -4.87 -11.42 -0.30
N GLU A 82 -5.92 -12.20 -0.54
CA GLU A 82 -6.80 -12.66 0.53
C GLU A 82 -6.13 -13.76 1.37
N ALA A 83 -6.31 -13.65 2.67
CA ALA A 83 -5.96 -14.68 3.63
C ALA A 83 -7.18 -15.00 4.49
N GLY A 84 -7.21 -16.17 5.15
CA GLY A 84 -8.37 -16.57 5.94
C GLY A 84 -8.76 -15.62 7.08
N CYS A 85 -7.85 -14.72 7.50
CA CYS A 85 -8.06 -13.72 8.54
C CYS A 85 -8.22 -12.29 8.03
N GLY A 86 -8.18 -12.04 6.70
CA GLY A 86 -8.29 -10.69 6.14
C GLY A 86 -7.58 -10.50 4.81
N LEU A 87 -7.45 -9.24 4.41
CA LEU A 87 -6.82 -8.81 3.18
C LEU A 87 -5.41 -8.29 3.44
N ILE A 88 -4.41 -8.91 2.84
CA ILE A 88 -3.01 -8.47 2.88
C ILE A 88 -2.80 -7.47 1.74
N VAL A 89 -2.14 -6.33 2.05
CA VAL A 89 -1.77 -5.31 1.07
C VAL A 89 -0.31 -4.90 1.29
N THR A 90 0.55 -5.03 0.29
CA THR A 90 1.98 -4.67 0.42
C THR A 90 2.57 -4.10 -0.86
N ASN A 91 3.78 -3.56 -0.76
CA ASN A 91 4.52 -3.03 -1.91
C ASN A 91 5.57 -3.99 -2.50
N GLY A 92 5.52 -5.27 -2.15
CA GLY A 92 6.53 -6.23 -2.63
C GLY A 92 6.18 -7.69 -2.33
N ASP A 93 7.14 -8.58 -2.53
CA ASP A 93 7.00 -10.03 -2.37
C ASP A 93 6.78 -10.51 -0.92
N GLN A 94 6.86 -9.61 0.06
CA GLN A 94 6.50 -9.94 1.44
C GLN A 94 5.03 -10.32 1.61
N THR A 95 4.15 -10.01 0.65
CA THR A 95 2.76 -10.49 0.62
C THR A 95 2.71 -12.01 0.74
N ASP A 96 3.48 -12.70 -0.08
CA ASP A 96 3.50 -14.17 -0.08
C ASP A 96 4.12 -14.74 1.21
N THR A 97 5.11 -14.04 1.78
CA THR A 97 5.66 -14.41 3.10
C THR A 97 4.58 -14.30 4.18
N ILE A 98 3.86 -13.18 4.24
CA ILE A 98 2.77 -12.98 5.20
C ILE A 98 1.69 -14.05 5.00
N TRP A 99 1.25 -14.26 3.77
CA TRP A 99 0.23 -15.23 3.42
C TRP A 99 0.61 -16.66 3.89
N GLN A 100 1.86 -17.08 3.65
CA GLN A 100 2.36 -18.39 4.06
C GLN A 100 2.42 -18.56 5.58
N TYR A 101 2.79 -17.51 6.32
CA TYR A 101 2.84 -17.56 7.78
C TYR A 101 1.43 -17.62 8.37
N LEU A 102 0.51 -16.79 7.90
CA LEU A 102 -0.88 -16.81 8.34
C LEU A 102 -1.57 -18.15 8.03
N ALA A 103 -1.27 -18.76 6.88
CA ALA A 103 -1.78 -20.09 6.52
C ALA A 103 -1.30 -21.20 7.45
N LYS A 104 -0.16 -21.02 8.13
CA LYS A 104 0.38 -21.94 9.15
C LYS A 104 -0.08 -21.62 10.58
N GLY A 105 -0.93 -20.59 10.75
CA GLY A 105 -1.35 -20.11 12.06
C GLY A 105 -0.30 -19.28 12.80
N GLU A 106 0.75 -18.84 12.10
CA GLU A 106 1.77 -17.94 12.63
C GLU A 106 1.34 -16.48 12.52
N SER A 107 1.98 -15.58 13.29
CA SER A 107 1.58 -14.18 13.29
C SER A 107 2.14 -13.38 12.11
N TRP A 108 1.44 -12.31 11.75
CA TRP A 108 1.86 -11.26 10.83
C TRP A 108 3.25 -10.70 11.19
N GLU A 109 3.48 -10.43 12.47
CA GLU A 109 4.75 -9.89 12.96
C GLU A 109 5.90 -10.88 12.80
N ALA A 110 5.62 -12.19 13.01
CA ALA A 110 6.60 -13.24 12.79
C ALA A 110 7.05 -13.29 11.32
N ALA A 111 6.09 -13.21 10.38
CA ALA A 111 6.39 -13.14 8.96
C ALA A 111 7.29 -11.94 8.62
N LEU A 112 6.92 -10.75 9.06
CA LEU A 112 7.64 -9.51 8.75
C LEU A 112 9.00 -9.40 9.44
N ARG A 113 9.23 -10.08 10.57
CA ARG A 113 10.56 -10.16 11.20
C ARG A 113 11.57 -10.93 10.38
N THR A 114 11.13 -11.76 9.43
CA THR A 114 12.02 -12.47 8.48
C THR A 114 12.40 -11.62 7.27
N ARG A 115 11.79 -10.43 7.12
CA ARG A 115 11.97 -9.54 5.97
C ARG A 115 12.76 -8.29 6.35
N CYS A 116 13.26 -7.62 5.32
CA CYS A 116 13.98 -6.36 5.39
C CYS A 116 13.43 -5.41 4.31
N PHE A 117 13.89 -4.18 4.23
CA PHE A 117 13.69 -3.27 3.11
C PHE A 117 14.21 -3.87 1.79
N GLU A 118 13.95 -3.23 0.65
CA GLU A 118 14.43 -3.71 -0.67
C GLU A 118 15.95 -3.47 -0.79
N ASP A 119 16.66 -4.43 -1.42
CA ASP A 119 18.10 -4.35 -1.68
C ASP A 119 18.35 -3.53 -2.97
N ASP A 120 17.99 -2.24 -2.91
CA ASP A 120 18.08 -1.30 -4.03
C ASP A 120 18.88 -0.03 -3.66
N GLY A 121 20.00 -0.22 -2.95
CA GLY A 121 20.86 0.91 -2.57
C GLY A 121 21.13 1.89 -3.71
N PRO A 122 21.18 3.19 -3.44
CA PRO A 122 21.20 3.84 -2.13
C PRO A 122 19.81 4.21 -1.56
N ASN A 123 18.69 3.86 -2.23
CA ASN A 123 17.35 4.23 -1.76
C ASN A 123 16.88 3.37 -0.58
N TRP A 124 17.32 2.10 -0.51
CA TRP A 124 16.88 1.14 0.48
C TRP A 124 15.36 1.21 0.66
N THR A 125 14.63 1.03 -0.47
CA THR A 125 13.17 1.21 -0.54
C THR A 125 12.47 0.49 0.60
N PRO A 126 11.70 1.19 1.43
CA PRO A 126 11.03 0.56 2.57
C PRO A 126 9.93 -0.40 2.09
N ARG A 127 9.76 -1.48 2.83
CA ARG A 127 8.62 -2.37 2.66
C ARG A 127 7.49 -1.91 3.56
N ILE A 128 6.39 -1.49 2.96
CA ILE A 128 5.15 -1.14 3.65
C ILE A 128 4.16 -2.29 3.51
N SER A 129 3.40 -2.55 4.55
CA SER A 129 2.44 -3.63 4.56
C SER A 129 1.19 -3.25 5.37
N GLY A 130 0.05 -3.79 4.97
CA GLY A 130 -1.23 -3.70 5.63
C GLY A 130 -1.91 -5.07 5.73
N LEU A 131 -2.66 -5.29 6.80
CA LEU A 131 -3.56 -6.42 6.98
C LEU A 131 -4.89 -5.88 7.49
N LEU A 132 -5.93 -5.96 6.66
CA LEU A 132 -7.29 -5.51 6.97
C LEU A 132 -8.13 -6.73 7.37
N ALA A 133 -8.60 -6.76 8.61
CA ALA A 133 -9.42 -7.85 9.13
C ALA A 133 -10.91 -7.69 8.75
N GLY A 134 -11.67 -8.78 8.85
CA GLY A 134 -13.09 -8.79 8.48
C GLY A 134 -14.00 -7.96 9.39
N ASP A 135 -13.54 -7.56 10.58
CA ASP A 135 -14.23 -6.66 11.50
C ASP A 135 -13.91 -5.17 11.25
N GLY A 136 -13.11 -4.86 10.24
CA GLY A 136 -12.67 -3.51 9.91
C GLY A 136 -11.46 -3.02 10.69
N SER A 137 -10.95 -3.77 11.67
CA SER A 137 -9.66 -3.48 12.32
C SER A 137 -8.51 -3.76 11.35
N TYR A 138 -7.37 -3.10 11.54
CA TYR A 138 -6.24 -3.31 10.65
C TYR A 138 -4.89 -3.08 11.31
N LYS A 139 -3.89 -3.72 10.72
CA LYS A 139 -2.49 -3.56 11.08
C LYS A 139 -1.74 -2.92 9.91
N MET A 140 -0.74 -2.10 10.23
CA MET A 140 0.20 -1.55 9.25
C MET A 140 1.63 -1.76 9.73
N SER A 141 2.57 -1.82 8.78
CA SER A 141 3.99 -1.87 9.11
C SER A 141 4.85 -1.17 8.08
N ILE A 142 6.04 -0.75 8.53
CA ILE A 142 7.12 -0.32 7.66
C ILE A 142 8.43 -0.95 8.12
N LEU A 143 9.15 -1.54 7.17
CA LEU A 143 10.51 -2.05 7.32
C LEU A 143 11.42 -1.15 6.52
N LYS A 144 12.33 -0.43 7.16
CA LYS A 144 13.19 0.55 6.50
C LYS A 144 14.63 0.49 7.01
N ALA A 145 15.55 1.03 6.23
CA ALA A 145 16.93 1.16 6.66
C ALA A 145 17.03 2.02 7.92
N ALA A 146 17.84 1.58 8.88
CA ALA A 146 18.11 2.31 10.11
C ALA A 146 19.20 3.37 9.92
N ASP A 147 20.01 3.23 8.85
CA ASP A 147 21.11 4.13 8.49
C ASP A 147 21.22 4.28 6.96
N ALA A 148 22.07 5.19 6.52
CA ALA A 148 22.28 5.49 5.11
C ALA A 148 22.98 4.35 4.32
N GLU A 149 23.71 3.51 5.02
CA GLU A 149 24.47 2.37 4.46
C GLU A 149 23.60 1.13 4.28
N GLY A 150 22.36 1.12 4.81
CA GLY A 150 21.49 -0.04 4.80
C GLY A 150 22.00 -1.20 5.67
N SER A 151 22.79 -0.90 6.72
CA SER A 151 23.45 -1.93 7.54
C SER A 151 22.50 -2.66 8.48
N ALA A 152 21.36 -2.06 8.83
CA ALA A 152 20.37 -2.61 9.73
C ALA A 152 18.95 -2.25 9.30
N CYS A 153 17.98 -3.10 9.70
CA CYS A 153 16.56 -2.90 9.42
C CYS A 153 15.80 -2.46 10.67
N ALA A 154 15.22 -1.27 10.63
CA ALA A 154 14.24 -0.80 11.59
C ALA A 154 12.84 -1.30 11.21
N ARG A 155 12.07 -1.78 12.18
CA ARG A 155 10.73 -2.36 11.99
C ARG A 155 9.73 -1.68 12.88
N PHE A 156 8.64 -1.18 12.28
CA PHE A 156 7.56 -0.52 12.99
C PHE A 156 6.25 -1.23 12.68
N PHE A 157 5.45 -1.47 13.72
CA PHE A 157 4.15 -2.13 13.65
C PHE A 157 3.11 -1.23 14.31
N TYR A 158 1.97 -1.08 13.67
CA TYR A 158 0.85 -0.26 14.10
C TYR A 158 -0.43 -1.08 14.05
N GLU A 159 -1.28 -0.96 15.06
CA GLU A 159 -2.58 -1.62 15.14
C GLU A 159 -3.67 -0.59 15.37
N TYR A 160 -4.73 -0.69 14.58
CA TYR A 160 -5.82 0.26 14.60
C TYR A 160 -7.18 -0.44 14.70
N PRO A 161 -8.08 0.00 15.60
CA PRO A 161 -9.48 -0.38 15.53
C PRO A 161 -10.12 0.25 14.29
N GLY A 162 -11.13 -0.41 13.71
CA GLY A 162 -11.95 0.14 12.64
C GLY A 162 -12.87 1.24 13.17
N LEU A 163 -12.54 2.50 12.95
CA LEU A 163 -13.36 3.64 13.35
C LEU A 163 -14.04 4.27 12.13
N PRO A 164 -15.38 4.45 12.13
CA PRO A 164 -16.10 5.05 11.01
C PRO A 164 -15.53 6.42 10.60
N GLY A 165 -15.28 6.61 9.32
CA GLY A 165 -14.75 7.83 8.73
C GLY A 165 -13.24 8.03 8.86
N LEU A 166 -12.56 7.15 9.58
CA LEU A 166 -11.11 7.22 9.79
C LEU A 166 -10.38 6.14 9.01
N GLY A 167 -9.34 6.55 8.31
CA GLY A 167 -8.32 5.67 7.75
C GLY A 167 -6.92 6.12 8.11
N HIS A 168 -5.95 5.28 7.78
CA HIS A 168 -4.53 5.60 7.89
C HIS A 168 -3.83 5.37 6.55
N PHE A 169 -2.96 6.30 6.21
CA PHE A 169 -2.16 6.30 4.99
C PHE A 169 -0.68 6.11 5.34
N ILE A 170 -0.08 5.05 4.79
CA ILE A 170 1.36 4.80 4.82
C ILE A 170 1.92 4.76 3.42
N HIS A 171 3.10 5.32 3.21
CA HIS A 171 3.73 5.36 1.89
C HIS A 171 5.24 5.20 2.00
N THR A 172 5.92 4.95 0.88
CA THR A 172 7.36 4.64 0.93
C THR A 172 8.24 5.85 1.11
N TYR A 173 7.88 7.02 0.52
CA TYR A 173 8.77 8.19 0.45
C TYR A 173 8.08 9.49 0.88
N VAL A 174 8.79 10.33 1.61
CA VAL A 174 8.30 11.64 2.07
C VAL A 174 8.06 12.60 0.90
N CYS A 175 8.92 12.54 -0.11
CA CYS A 175 8.85 13.39 -1.32
C CYS A 175 9.74 12.82 -2.40
N ASP A 176 9.82 13.51 -3.54
CA ASP A 176 10.83 13.22 -4.56
C ASP A 176 12.22 13.65 -4.08
N GLY A 177 13.25 12.88 -4.42
CA GLY A 177 14.64 13.11 -4.04
C GLY A 177 15.61 12.75 -5.17
N ASN A 178 16.77 13.42 -5.18
CA ASN A 178 17.86 13.14 -6.13
C ASN A 178 19.23 13.40 -5.44
N PRO A 179 20.14 12.44 -5.36
CA PRO A 179 20.02 11.07 -5.91
C PRO A 179 19.19 10.12 -5.06
N VAL A 180 19.05 10.36 -3.74
CA VAL A 180 18.36 9.48 -2.79
C VAL A 180 16.98 10.02 -2.49
N ILE A 181 15.98 9.13 -2.49
CA ILE A 181 14.60 9.47 -2.16
C ILE A 181 14.39 9.32 -0.65
N PRO A 182 13.96 10.39 0.06
CA PRO A 182 13.78 10.32 1.51
C PRO A 182 12.68 9.35 1.91
N THR A 183 13.01 8.39 2.77
CA THR A 183 12.08 7.39 3.31
C THR A 183 11.02 8.03 4.23
N PHE A 184 9.80 7.51 4.17
CA PHE A 184 8.69 7.89 5.06
C PHE A 184 9.10 7.87 6.54
N GLN A 185 8.65 8.89 7.29
CA GLN A 185 8.93 9.07 8.70
C GLN A 185 7.63 9.24 9.50
N GLY A 186 7.65 8.78 10.74
CA GLY A 186 6.53 8.93 11.68
C GLY A 186 5.53 7.78 11.63
N GLU A 187 4.34 8.03 12.15
CA GLU A 187 3.19 7.12 12.14
C GLU A 187 2.43 7.21 10.81
N PRO A 188 1.68 6.16 10.43
CA PRO A 188 0.70 6.26 9.34
C PRO A 188 -0.23 7.45 9.54
N GLU A 189 -0.39 8.25 8.49
CA GLU A 189 -1.11 9.52 8.55
C GLU A 189 -2.61 9.31 8.62
N ARG A 190 -3.30 9.98 9.56
CA ARG A 190 -4.76 9.95 9.70
C ARG A 190 -5.41 10.65 8.50
N VAL A 191 -6.35 9.95 7.83
CA VAL A 191 -7.01 10.45 6.61
C VAL A 191 -8.51 10.19 6.65
N ALA A 192 -9.27 11.10 6.02
CA ALA A 192 -10.71 10.93 5.84
C ALA A 192 -11.01 9.83 4.81
N MET A 193 -12.01 9.01 5.12
CA MET A 193 -12.55 8.00 4.21
C MET A 193 -13.82 8.50 3.52
N ASP A 194 -14.23 7.83 2.45
CA ASP A 194 -15.44 8.14 1.68
C ASP A 194 -16.40 6.94 1.68
N ASN A 195 -17.70 7.18 1.58
CA ASN A 195 -18.71 6.11 1.44
C ASN A 195 -18.79 5.58 0.02
N ASP A 196 -18.42 6.38 -0.98
CA ASP A 196 -18.55 6.07 -2.39
C ASP A 196 -17.22 5.61 -2.98
N ILE A 197 -17.15 4.36 -3.40
CA ILE A 197 -15.96 3.77 -4.00
C ILE A 197 -15.54 4.48 -5.29
N GLU A 198 -16.50 4.95 -6.12
CA GLU A 198 -16.19 5.65 -7.37
C GLU A 198 -15.57 7.02 -7.08
N ALA A 199 -16.20 7.79 -6.17
CA ALA A 199 -15.69 9.09 -5.75
C ALA A 199 -14.29 8.95 -5.12
N PHE A 200 -14.09 7.98 -4.23
CA PHE A 200 -12.81 7.72 -3.59
C PHE A 200 -11.72 7.32 -4.59
N THR A 201 -12.05 6.40 -5.50
CA THR A 201 -11.12 5.95 -6.55
C THR A 201 -10.73 7.11 -7.49
N ALA A 202 -11.71 7.89 -7.95
CA ALA A 202 -11.46 9.03 -8.82
C ALA A 202 -10.64 10.12 -8.12
N MET A 203 -10.91 10.38 -6.83
CA MET A 203 -10.14 11.32 -6.01
C MET A 203 -8.68 10.89 -5.90
N LEU A 204 -8.42 9.61 -5.56
CA LEU A 204 -7.06 9.08 -5.46
C LEU A 204 -6.32 9.22 -6.79
N TRP A 205 -6.91 8.71 -7.88
CA TRP A 205 -6.28 8.71 -9.21
C TRP A 205 -5.98 10.11 -9.74
N LYS A 206 -6.90 11.05 -9.51
CA LYS A 206 -6.75 12.45 -9.93
C LYS A 206 -5.61 13.18 -9.22
N ASN A 207 -5.39 12.87 -7.93
CA ASN A 207 -4.41 13.60 -7.10
C ASN A 207 -3.02 12.95 -7.10
N LEU A 208 -2.85 11.74 -7.65
CA LEU A 208 -1.53 11.19 -7.93
C LEU A 208 -0.86 11.96 -9.07
N ASN A 209 0.45 12.26 -8.91
CA ASN A 209 1.22 12.96 -9.94
C ASN A 209 1.12 12.25 -11.29
N GLU A 210 0.74 12.99 -12.34
CA GLU A 210 0.41 12.46 -13.67
C GLU A 210 1.57 11.70 -14.31
N ASP A 211 2.79 12.19 -14.17
CA ASP A 211 3.96 11.59 -14.83
C ASP A 211 4.41 10.29 -14.14
N ASN A 212 4.17 10.19 -12.83
CA ASN A 212 4.68 9.12 -12.00
C ASN A 212 3.67 8.01 -11.67
N LYS A 213 2.35 8.28 -11.72
CA LYS A 213 1.32 7.28 -11.41
C LYS A 213 1.34 6.12 -12.41
N ILE A 214 1.10 4.92 -11.92
CA ILE A 214 1.14 3.69 -12.73
C ILE A 214 -0.18 2.93 -12.62
N SER A 215 -0.53 2.49 -11.41
CA SER A 215 -1.75 1.72 -11.16
C SER A 215 -2.32 2.02 -9.79
N LEU A 216 -3.63 1.88 -9.67
CA LEU A 216 -4.42 2.03 -8.44
C LEU A 216 -5.37 0.87 -8.29
N PHE A 217 -5.45 0.32 -7.09
CA PHE A 217 -6.45 -0.64 -6.63
C PHE A 217 -7.21 -0.04 -5.47
N VAL A 218 -8.55 -0.18 -5.47
CA VAL A 218 -9.44 0.18 -4.36
C VAL A 218 -10.42 -0.95 -4.13
N ARG A 219 -10.65 -1.33 -2.88
CA ARG A 219 -11.62 -2.35 -2.48
C ARG A 219 -12.41 -1.90 -1.27
N TYR A 220 -13.73 -2.07 -1.35
CA TYR A 220 -14.67 -1.95 -0.26
C TYR A 220 -15.20 -3.34 0.06
N THR A 221 -15.26 -3.67 1.34
CA THR A 221 -15.79 -4.94 1.84
C THR A 221 -16.87 -4.64 2.86
N ASP A 222 -18.11 -5.03 2.59
CA ASP A 222 -19.22 -4.86 3.50
C ASP A 222 -18.99 -5.66 4.80
N LEU A 223 -18.97 -4.97 5.93
CA LEU A 223 -18.64 -5.53 7.24
C LEU A 223 -19.73 -6.49 7.79
N THR A 224 -20.92 -6.46 7.21
CA THR A 224 -22.03 -7.33 7.62
C THR A 224 -22.11 -8.59 6.76
N THR A 225 -21.98 -8.43 5.45
CA THR A 225 -22.22 -9.51 4.48
C THR A 225 -20.93 -10.12 3.92
N GLY A 226 -19.81 -9.42 4.02
CA GLY A 226 -18.55 -9.77 3.37
C GLY A 226 -18.56 -9.50 1.85
N ALA A 227 -19.62 -8.86 1.31
CA ALA A 227 -19.68 -8.53 -0.11
C ALA A 227 -18.55 -7.56 -0.50
N VAL A 228 -17.97 -7.80 -1.66
CA VAL A 228 -16.80 -7.07 -2.14
C VAL A 228 -17.13 -6.26 -3.37
N GLU A 229 -16.71 -5.01 -3.36
CA GLU A 229 -16.68 -4.13 -4.51
C GLU A 229 -15.26 -3.61 -4.71
N GLN A 230 -14.72 -3.66 -5.95
CA GLN A 230 -13.34 -3.24 -6.20
C GLN A 230 -13.18 -2.52 -7.55
N ARG A 231 -12.13 -1.68 -7.62
CA ARG A 231 -11.74 -0.95 -8.81
C ARG A 231 -10.24 -1.09 -9.05
N ILE A 232 -9.87 -1.24 -10.32
CA ILE A 232 -8.48 -1.22 -10.78
C ILE A 232 -8.38 -0.17 -11.88
N ILE A 233 -7.41 0.72 -11.75
CA ILE A 233 -7.03 1.68 -12.79
C ILE A 233 -5.56 1.45 -13.13
N ASN A 234 -5.27 1.25 -14.41
CA ASN A 234 -3.92 1.21 -14.95
C ASN A 234 -3.73 2.39 -15.90
N LYS A 235 -2.56 3.03 -15.84
CA LYS A 235 -2.18 4.09 -16.79
C LYS A 235 -1.95 3.53 -18.18
N HIS A 236 -1.37 2.35 -18.25
CA HIS A 236 -1.20 1.56 -19.47
C HIS A 236 -2.31 0.51 -19.56
N GLN A 237 -2.96 0.45 -20.72
CA GLN A 237 -4.02 -0.52 -21.02
C GLN A 237 -3.67 -1.27 -22.30
#